data_307955ff68387d105ec40d1ba7403bff
#
_entry.id   307955ff68387d105ec40d1ba7403bff
#
_cell.length_a   1.000
_cell.length_b   1.000
_cell.length_c   1.000
_cell.angle_alpha   90.00
_cell.angle_beta   90.00
_cell.angle_gamma   90.00
#
_symmetry.space_group_name_H-M   'P 1'
#
loop_
_entity.id
_entity.type
_entity.pdbx_description
1 polymer ?
#
loop_
_entity_poly.entity_id
_entity_poly.type
_entity_poly.pdbx_seq_one_letter_code
_entity_poly.pdbx_strand_id
1 'polypeptide(L)'
;EKEVAPLVKEYDRKREYPLELLPRMAELGLLGVCIPVKYGGAGMDYISLGIVSEWLEWADSSVRETIAVHTGLNSMTIFQWGNEEPKRRYLIPQAQGEKIGCYALTEPGAGSDVVAMTSHARRDGDRYILNGEKMWITLADVADNFLVFAKTDPELGHRGISAFIVERDFPGVITGTIHGKMG
;
A
#
# COMPACT_ATOMS: atom_id res chain seq x y z
N GLU A 1 -13.56 -9.61 16.25
CA GLU A 1 -14.81 -9.30 16.97
C GLU A 1 -14.59 -8.38 18.19
N LYS A 2 -13.68 -8.73 19.11
CA LYS A 2 -13.55 -7.99 20.38
C LYS A 2 -12.80 -6.65 20.27
N GLU A 3 -11.92 -6.51 19.30
CA GLU A 3 -11.06 -5.34 19.15
C GLU A 3 -11.50 -4.42 18.00
N VAL A 4 -12.02 -4.96 16.91
CA VAL A 4 -12.44 -4.18 15.72
C VAL A 4 -13.92 -3.80 15.80
N ALA A 5 -14.81 -4.77 15.92
CA ALA A 5 -16.26 -4.52 15.84
C ALA A 5 -16.81 -3.44 16.81
N PRO A 6 -16.30 -3.27 18.04
CA PRO A 6 -16.74 -2.18 18.91
C PRO A 6 -16.40 -0.78 18.38
N LEU A 7 -15.34 -0.65 17.58
CA LEU A 7 -14.83 0.64 17.09
C LEU A 7 -15.53 1.10 15.80
N VAL A 8 -15.99 0.18 14.97
CA VAL A 8 -16.48 0.43 13.60
C VAL A 8 -17.51 1.56 13.54
N LYS A 9 -18.56 1.50 14.37
CA LYS A 9 -19.64 2.50 14.32
C LYS A 9 -19.18 3.93 14.67
N GLU A 10 -18.20 4.05 15.52
CA GLU A 10 -17.64 5.35 15.91
C GLU A 10 -16.78 5.93 14.79
N TYR A 11 -15.86 5.12 14.26
CA TYR A 11 -14.97 5.54 13.18
C TYR A 11 -15.71 5.81 11.88
N ASP A 12 -16.73 5.02 11.53
CA ASP A 12 -17.62 5.28 10.39
C ASP A 12 -18.32 6.65 10.50
N ARG A 13 -18.88 6.98 11.68
CA ARG A 13 -19.48 8.30 11.92
C ARG A 13 -18.49 9.46 11.79
N LYS A 14 -17.25 9.25 12.27
CA LYS A 14 -16.18 10.25 12.18
C LYS A 14 -15.57 10.33 10.78
N ARG A 15 -15.78 9.30 9.96
CA ARG A 15 -15.10 9.11 8.65
C ARG A 15 -13.58 9.06 8.82
N GLU A 16 -13.14 8.33 9.83
CA GLU A 16 -11.74 8.14 10.21
C GLU A 16 -11.39 6.67 10.21
N TYR A 17 -10.13 6.37 10.03
CA TYR A 17 -9.60 5.01 10.17
C TYR A 17 -9.05 4.80 11.59
N PRO A 18 -9.31 3.65 12.24
CA PRO A 18 -8.81 3.34 13.59
C PRO A 18 -7.31 3.02 13.57
N LEU A 19 -6.45 4.05 13.50
CA LEU A 19 -4.99 3.91 13.40
C LEU A 19 -4.38 3.15 14.58
N GLU A 20 -5.01 3.16 15.74
CA GLU A 20 -4.59 2.40 16.92
C GLU A 20 -4.64 0.89 16.73
N LEU A 21 -5.33 0.39 15.72
CA LEU A 21 -5.32 -1.03 15.36
C LEU A 21 -4.02 -1.47 14.67
N LEU A 22 -3.31 -0.57 14.00
CA LEU A 22 -2.10 -0.91 13.24
C LEU A 22 -1.01 -1.57 14.10
N PRO A 23 -0.63 -1.01 15.28
CA PRO A 23 0.33 -1.67 16.16
C PRO A 23 -0.14 -3.06 16.59
N ARG A 24 -1.43 -3.20 16.89
CA ARG A 24 -2.00 -4.48 17.30
C ARG A 24 -1.98 -5.52 16.17
N MET A 25 -2.26 -5.09 14.96
CA MET A 25 -2.16 -5.93 13.76
C MET A 25 -0.71 -6.38 13.53
N ALA A 26 0.25 -5.49 13.76
CA ALA A 26 1.67 -5.79 13.67
C ALA A 26 2.11 -6.86 14.70
N GLU A 27 1.74 -6.69 15.98
CA GLU A 27 2.02 -7.66 17.05
C GLU A 27 1.50 -9.07 16.72
N LEU A 28 0.35 -9.15 16.05
CA LEU A 28 -0.25 -10.41 15.60
C LEU A 28 0.35 -10.94 14.29
N GLY A 29 1.33 -10.26 13.70
CA GLY A 29 1.97 -10.63 12.43
C GLY A 29 1.09 -10.43 11.20
N LEU A 30 -0.05 -9.72 11.33
CA LEU A 30 -1.02 -9.56 10.25
C LEU A 30 -0.49 -8.67 9.11
N LEU A 31 0.43 -7.74 9.40
CA LEU A 31 1.04 -6.88 8.39
C LEU A 31 2.14 -7.58 7.57
N GLY A 32 2.51 -8.80 7.95
CA GLY A 32 3.53 -9.59 7.26
C GLY A 32 3.13 -11.05 7.01
N VAL A 33 1.84 -11.38 6.89
CA VAL A 33 1.34 -12.78 6.81
C VAL A 33 2.11 -13.63 5.82
N CYS A 34 2.23 -13.19 4.55
CA CYS A 34 2.88 -13.93 3.46
C CYS A 34 4.38 -13.59 3.30
N ILE A 35 4.90 -12.65 4.09
CA ILE A 35 6.30 -12.27 3.99
C ILE A 35 7.14 -13.31 4.72
N PRO A 36 8.22 -13.83 4.09
CA PRO A 36 9.07 -14.83 4.72
C PRO A 36 9.68 -14.36 6.05
N VAL A 37 9.87 -15.29 6.97
CA VAL A 37 10.45 -15.03 8.31
C VAL A 37 11.80 -14.29 8.22
N LYS A 38 12.64 -14.60 7.23
CA LYS A 38 13.92 -13.91 7.00
C LYS A 38 13.79 -12.40 6.73
N TYR A 39 12.59 -11.92 6.36
CA TYR A 39 12.25 -10.51 6.18
C TYR A 39 11.29 -9.99 7.24
N GLY A 40 11.20 -10.67 8.39
CA GLY A 40 10.41 -10.22 9.53
C GLY A 40 8.91 -10.54 9.47
N GLY A 41 8.46 -11.26 8.46
CA GLY A 41 7.06 -11.65 8.33
C GLY A 41 6.72 -12.96 9.04
N ALA A 42 5.45 -13.38 8.97
CA ALA A 42 4.95 -14.61 9.58
C ALA A 42 5.29 -15.87 8.77
N GLY A 43 5.72 -15.75 7.52
CA GLY A 43 6.10 -16.86 6.65
C GLY A 43 4.96 -17.80 6.28
N MET A 44 3.72 -17.32 6.34
CA MET A 44 2.53 -18.09 6.00
C MET A 44 2.24 -18.03 4.49
N ASP A 45 1.24 -18.77 4.05
CA ASP A 45 0.82 -18.85 2.66
C ASP A 45 -0.36 -17.90 2.32
N TYR A 46 -0.75 -17.88 1.05
CA TYR A 46 -1.89 -17.08 0.58
C TYR A 46 -3.25 -17.57 1.10
N ILE A 47 -3.37 -18.85 1.49
CA ILE A 47 -4.60 -19.35 2.11
C ILE A 47 -4.75 -18.69 3.48
N SER A 48 -3.68 -18.61 4.24
CA SER A 48 -3.65 -17.90 5.54
C SER A 48 -4.01 -16.42 5.38
N LEU A 49 -3.48 -15.74 4.35
CA LEU A 49 -3.85 -14.36 4.03
C LEU A 49 -5.35 -14.24 3.70
N GLY A 50 -5.90 -15.20 2.94
CA GLY A 50 -7.33 -15.27 2.64
C GLY A 50 -8.19 -15.41 3.89
N ILE A 51 -7.82 -16.32 4.80
CA ILE A 51 -8.52 -16.53 6.08
C ILE A 51 -8.47 -15.26 6.95
N VAL A 52 -7.31 -14.64 7.07
CA VAL A 52 -7.17 -13.37 7.81
C VAL A 52 -8.05 -12.28 7.19
N SER A 53 -8.04 -12.17 5.86
CA SER A 53 -8.86 -11.19 5.14
C SER A 53 -10.35 -11.42 5.36
N GLU A 54 -10.84 -12.68 5.31
CA GLU A 54 -12.22 -13.05 5.56
C GLU A 54 -12.69 -12.64 6.96
N TRP A 55 -11.90 -12.94 7.99
CA TRP A 55 -12.25 -12.59 9.36
C TRP A 55 -12.22 -11.08 9.63
N LEU A 56 -11.29 -10.36 9.02
CA LEU A 56 -11.25 -8.89 9.14
C LEU A 56 -12.41 -8.26 8.36
N GLU A 57 -12.71 -8.73 7.14
CA GLU A 57 -13.85 -8.25 6.34
C GLU A 57 -15.17 -8.44 7.08
N TRP A 58 -15.35 -9.57 7.76
CA TRP A 58 -16.53 -9.82 8.58
C TRP A 58 -16.69 -8.80 9.71
N ALA A 59 -15.60 -8.28 10.24
CA ALA A 59 -15.60 -7.26 11.29
C ALA A 59 -15.70 -5.84 10.70
N ASP A 60 -14.89 -5.52 9.67
CA ASP A 60 -14.85 -4.21 9.02
C ASP A 60 -14.03 -4.24 7.73
N SER A 61 -14.62 -3.76 6.63
CA SER A 61 -13.97 -3.70 5.31
C SER A 61 -12.76 -2.80 5.27
N SER A 62 -12.77 -1.67 5.99
CA SER A 62 -11.66 -0.70 6.00
C SER A 62 -10.42 -1.29 6.67
N VAL A 63 -10.62 -2.06 7.75
CA VAL A 63 -9.52 -2.75 8.43
C VAL A 63 -8.94 -3.86 7.57
N ARG A 64 -9.79 -4.63 6.87
CA ARG A 64 -9.33 -5.64 5.92
C ARG A 64 -8.55 -5.01 4.76
N GLU A 65 -9.00 -3.86 4.25
CA GLU A 65 -8.34 -3.17 3.14
C GLU A 65 -6.88 -2.81 3.46
N THR A 66 -6.58 -2.52 4.71
CA THR A 66 -5.20 -2.30 5.16
C THR A 66 -4.29 -3.48 4.82
N ILE A 67 -4.71 -4.71 5.13
CA ILE A 67 -3.91 -5.91 4.82
C ILE A 67 -3.86 -6.14 3.31
N ALA A 68 -4.97 -5.94 2.60
CA ALA A 68 -5.00 -6.12 1.15
C ALA A 68 -3.99 -5.20 0.44
N VAL A 69 -3.93 -3.94 0.83
CA VAL A 69 -3.05 -2.95 0.19
C VAL A 69 -1.63 -3.01 0.72
N HIS A 70 -1.46 -2.96 2.03
CA HIS A 70 -0.13 -2.94 2.65
C HIS A 70 0.64 -4.25 2.41
N THR A 71 0.04 -5.39 2.79
CA THR A 71 0.70 -6.70 2.63
C THR A 71 0.55 -7.23 1.21
N GLY A 72 -0.70 -7.33 0.73
CA GLY A 72 -1.02 -8.01 -0.53
C GLY A 72 -0.48 -7.31 -1.77
N LEU A 73 -0.55 -5.99 -1.83
CA LEU A 73 -0.10 -5.23 -2.99
C LEU A 73 1.31 -4.64 -2.80
N ASN A 74 1.53 -3.81 -1.79
CA ASN A 74 2.81 -3.12 -1.64
C ASN A 74 3.95 -4.08 -1.24
N SER A 75 3.85 -4.71 -0.06
CA SER A 75 4.93 -5.56 0.48
C SER A 75 5.22 -6.76 -0.40
N MET A 76 4.18 -7.41 -0.95
CA MET A 76 4.38 -8.55 -1.86
C MET A 76 5.02 -8.15 -3.19
N THR A 77 4.74 -6.96 -3.72
CA THR A 77 5.41 -6.47 -4.92
C THR A 77 6.89 -6.22 -4.64
N ILE A 78 7.23 -5.59 -3.52
CA ILE A 78 8.64 -5.39 -3.12
C ILE A 78 9.33 -6.75 -2.90
N PHE A 79 8.64 -7.72 -2.29
CA PHE A 79 9.18 -9.06 -2.08
C PHE A 79 9.49 -9.78 -3.39
N GLN A 80 8.55 -9.76 -4.34
CA GLN A 80 8.68 -10.51 -5.58
C GLN A 80 9.64 -9.87 -6.58
N TRP A 81 9.64 -8.56 -6.70
CA TRP A 81 10.31 -7.83 -7.77
C TRP A 81 11.48 -6.95 -7.31
N GLY A 82 11.54 -6.61 -6.03
CA GLY A 82 12.65 -5.84 -5.47
C GLY A 82 13.92 -6.69 -5.32
N ASN A 83 15.08 -6.05 -5.47
CA ASN A 83 16.35 -6.63 -5.07
C ASN A 83 16.53 -6.59 -3.54
N GLU A 84 17.69 -6.96 -3.01
CA GLU A 84 17.89 -7.04 -1.55
C GLU A 84 17.89 -5.67 -0.85
N GLU A 85 18.24 -4.58 -1.54
CA GLU A 85 18.25 -3.24 -0.95
C GLU A 85 16.84 -2.78 -0.56
N PRO A 86 15.84 -2.68 -1.47
CA PRO A 86 14.48 -2.31 -1.09
C PRO A 86 13.82 -3.32 -0.14
N LYS A 87 14.18 -4.60 -0.18
CA LYS A 87 13.67 -5.57 0.80
C LYS A 87 14.13 -5.24 2.21
N ARG A 88 15.39 -4.89 2.39
CA ARG A 88 15.92 -4.51 3.71
C ARG A 88 15.39 -3.17 4.17
N ARG A 89 15.31 -2.20 3.27
CA ARG A 89 14.96 -0.82 3.60
C ARG A 89 13.47 -0.61 3.85
N TYR A 90 12.61 -1.33 3.11
CA TYR A 90 11.16 -1.12 3.13
C TYR A 90 10.39 -2.36 3.58
N LEU A 91 10.67 -3.54 3.03
CA LEU A 91 9.89 -4.74 3.29
C LEU A 91 10.00 -5.20 4.75
N ILE A 92 11.20 -5.20 5.33
CA ILE A 92 11.39 -5.63 6.74
C ILE A 92 10.61 -4.71 7.69
N PRO A 93 10.79 -3.38 7.68
CA PRO A 93 10.00 -2.49 8.54
C PRO A 93 8.49 -2.58 8.32
N GLN A 94 8.07 -2.82 7.07
CA GLN A 94 6.65 -3.01 6.76
C GLN A 94 6.10 -4.30 7.37
N ALA A 95 6.79 -5.42 7.22
CA ALA A 95 6.36 -6.70 7.76
C ALA A 95 6.28 -6.69 9.30
N GLN A 96 7.10 -5.87 9.95
CA GLN A 96 7.12 -5.65 11.40
C GLN A 96 6.14 -4.56 11.87
N GLY A 97 5.47 -3.87 10.94
CA GLY A 97 4.55 -2.78 11.25
C GLY A 97 5.19 -1.48 11.74
N GLU A 98 6.50 -1.34 11.56
CA GLU A 98 7.24 -0.10 11.86
C GLU A 98 6.98 0.98 10.79
N LYS A 99 6.64 0.55 9.58
CA LYS A 99 6.30 1.41 8.44
C LYS A 99 5.07 0.90 7.71
N ILE A 100 4.28 1.81 7.18
CA ILE A 100 3.11 1.52 6.37
C ILE A 100 3.42 1.86 4.91
N GLY A 101 3.13 0.91 4.02
CA GLY A 101 3.22 1.10 2.58
C GLY A 101 1.84 1.13 1.93
N CYS A 102 1.69 1.95 0.88
CA CYS A 102 0.50 1.97 0.05
C CYS A 102 0.83 1.71 -1.44
N TYR A 103 -0.21 1.52 -2.25
CA TYR A 103 -0.08 1.12 -3.65
C TYR A 103 -0.75 2.17 -4.54
N ALA A 104 0.08 2.96 -5.24
CA ALA A 104 -0.34 4.13 -5.99
C ALA A 104 -0.31 3.88 -7.50
N LEU A 105 -1.35 3.20 -8.00
CA LEU A 105 -1.52 2.86 -9.41
C LEU A 105 -2.55 3.74 -10.10
N THR A 106 -3.78 3.79 -9.58
CA THR A 106 -4.96 4.44 -10.15
C THR A 106 -4.78 5.95 -10.28
N GLU A 107 -5.30 6.52 -11.37
CA GLU A 107 -5.36 7.95 -11.62
C GLU A 107 -6.81 8.40 -11.86
N PRO A 108 -7.12 9.71 -11.80
CA PRO A 108 -8.47 10.20 -12.11
C PRO A 108 -8.99 9.74 -13.47
N GLY A 109 -8.12 9.62 -14.48
CA GLY A 109 -8.45 9.20 -15.84
C GLY A 109 -8.06 7.76 -16.19
N ALA A 110 -7.49 6.98 -15.26
CA ALA A 110 -6.96 5.63 -15.54
C ALA A 110 -7.24 4.69 -14.37
N GLY A 111 -8.32 3.92 -14.46
CA GLY A 111 -8.69 2.85 -13.54
C GLY A 111 -8.38 1.48 -14.12
N SER A 112 -9.40 0.81 -14.69
CA SER A 112 -9.23 -0.52 -15.29
C SER A 112 -8.28 -0.52 -16.49
N ASP A 113 -8.26 0.57 -17.27
CA ASP A 113 -7.23 0.80 -18.28
C ASP A 113 -6.00 1.47 -17.68
N VAL A 114 -5.13 0.67 -17.07
CA VAL A 114 -3.90 1.13 -16.44
C VAL A 114 -2.94 1.80 -17.44
N VAL A 115 -2.98 1.39 -18.72
CA VAL A 115 -2.10 1.96 -19.75
C VAL A 115 -2.47 3.41 -20.07
N ALA A 116 -3.70 3.82 -19.80
CA ALA A 116 -4.14 5.21 -19.95
C ALA A 116 -3.53 6.17 -18.90
N MET A 117 -2.75 5.68 -17.93
CA MET A 117 -2.12 6.58 -16.93
C MET A 117 -1.29 7.68 -17.60
N THR A 118 -1.28 8.84 -16.97
CA THR A 118 -0.56 10.04 -17.39
C THR A 118 0.69 10.32 -16.56
N SER A 119 0.77 9.77 -15.35
CA SER A 119 1.97 9.87 -14.53
C SER A 119 3.18 9.35 -15.28
N HIS A 120 4.25 10.12 -15.25
CA HIS A 120 5.49 9.79 -15.95
C HIS A 120 6.72 10.02 -15.08
N ALA A 121 7.77 9.29 -15.39
CA ALA A 121 9.06 9.36 -14.73
C ALA A 121 10.14 9.61 -15.77
N ARG A 122 10.75 10.79 -15.72
CA ARG A 122 11.88 11.18 -16.61
C ARG A 122 13.20 10.92 -15.90
N ARG A 123 14.12 10.24 -16.58
CA ARG A 123 15.46 10.04 -16.04
C ARG A 123 16.24 11.36 -16.05
N ASP A 124 16.96 11.61 -14.96
CA ASP A 124 17.81 12.77 -14.75
C ASP A 124 19.11 12.32 -14.05
N GLY A 125 20.10 11.96 -14.86
CA GLY A 125 21.35 11.35 -14.38
C GLY A 125 21.12 9.98 -13.74
N ASP A 126 21.39 9.88 -12.46
CA ASP A 126 21.22 8.68 -11.61
C ASP A 126 19.85 8.61 -10.93
N ARG A 127 18.98 9.59 -11.17
CA ARG A 127 17.66 9.74 -10.54
C ARG A 127 16.53 9.72 -11.55
N TYR A 128 15.30 9.69 -11.03
CA TYR A 128 14.09 9.92 -11.79
C TYR A 128 13.29 11.07 -11.17
N ILE A 129 12.74 11.91 -12.04
CA ILE A 129 11.77 12.94 -11.67
C ILE A 129 10.40 12.42 -12.03
N LEU A 130 9.54 12.20 -11.01
CA LEU A 130 8.17 11.74 -11.18
C LEU A 130 7.23 12.95 -11.20
N ASN A 131 6.28 12.93 -12.13
CA ASN A 131 5.19 13.89 -12.18
C ASN A 131 3.89 13.16 -12.48
N GLY A 132 2.83 13.51 -11.76
CA GLY A 132 1.50 12.93 -11.95
C GLY A 132 0.67 13.02 -10.69
N GLU A 133 -0.56 12.52 -10.82
CA GLU A 133 -1.53 12.46 -9.74
C GLU A 133 -2.09 11.05 -9.64
N LYS A 134 -2.22 10.55 -8.42
CA LYS A 134 -2.83 9.25 -8.13
C LYS A 134 -4.11 9.45 -7.32
N MET A 135 -5.09 8.58 -7.51
CA MET A 135 -6.41 8.70 -6.89
C MET A 135 -6.85 7.37 -6.28
N TRP A 136 -7.67 7.43 -5.26
CA TRP A 136 -8.19 6.26 -4.53
C TRP A 136 -7.09 5.41 -3.87
N ILE A 137 -6.08 6.07 -3.33
CA ILE A 137 -4.93 5.39 -2.74
C ILE A 137 -5.20 5.13 -1.27
N THR A 138 -5.53 3.89 -0.96
CA THR A 138 -5.75 3.42 0.42
C THR A 138 -4.52 3.66 1.28
N LEU A 139 -4.70 4.18 2.49
CA LEU A 139 -3.65 4.54 3.45
C LEU A 139 -2.73 5.69 3.02
N ALA A 140 -3.02 6.45 1.96
CA ALA A 140 -2.13 7.51 1.50
C ALA A 140 -1.80 8.55 2.58
N ASP A 141 -2.75 8.83 3.49
CA ASP A 141 -2.58 9.84 4.54
C ASP A 141 -1.62 9.39 5.66
N VAL A 142 -1.41 8.08 5.82
CA VAL A 142 -0.61 7.51 6.92
C VAL A 142 0.60 6.71 6.44
N ALA A 143 0.68 6.38 5.16
CA ALA A 143 1.77 5.60 4.61
C ALA A 143 3.11 6.33 4.69
N ASP A 144 4.17 5.62 5.06
CA ASP A 144 5.56 6.10 5.07
C ASP A 144 6.16 6.08 3.67
N ASN A 145 5.69 5.16 2.83
CA ASN A 145 6.11 5.05 1.44
C ASN A 145 4.98 4.60 0.51
N PHE A 146 5.14 4.97 -0.76
CA PHE A 146 4.19 4.74 -1.82
C PHE A 146 4.86 3.88 -2.90
N LEU A 147 4.27 2.78 -3.30
CA LEU A 147 4.66 2.07 -4.51
C LEU A 147 3.94 2.73 -5.70
N VAL A 148 4.64 3.62 -6.38
CA VAL A 148 4.08 4.47 -7.45
C VAL A 148 4.38 3.86 -8.81
N PHE A 149 3.38 3.75 -9.67
CA PHE A 149 3.54 3.34 -11.07
C PHE A 149 3.50 4.58 -11.98
N ALA A 150 4.48 4.68 -12.88
CA ALA A 150 4.59 5.77 -13.83
C ALA A 150 5.19 5.30 -15.16
N LYS A 151 4.87 6.00 -16.25
CA LYS A 151 5.49 5.75 -17.55
C LYS A 151 6.94 6.24 -17.58
N THR A 152 7.86 5.33 -17.86
CA THR A 152 9.26 5.65 -18.17
C THR A 152 9.51 5.74 -19.67
N ASP A 153 8.68 5.04 -20.46
CA ASP A 153 8.70 5.08 -21.92
C ASP A 153 7.25 4.97 -22.46
N PRO A 154 6.61 6.08 -22.83
CA PRO A 154 5.23 6.09 -23.31
C PRO A 154 5.01 5.28 -24.61
N GLU A 155 6.04 5.16 -25.46
CA GLU A 155 5.95 4.48 -26.76
C GLU A 155 5.81 2.95 -26.60
N LEU A 156 6.23 2.40 -25.46
CA LEU A 156 6.17 0.97 -25.20
C LEU A 156 4.84 0.49 -24.58
N GLY A 157 3.84 1.38 -24.43
CA GLY A 157 2.55 1.05 -23.83
C GLY A 157 2.71 0.45 -22.42
N HIS A 158 2.11 -0.73 -22.16
CA HIS A 158 2.20 -1.39 -20.85
C HIS A 158 3.64 -1.80 -20.46
N ARG A 159 4.53 -2.03 -21.42
CA ARG A 159 5.94 -2.37 -21.17
C ARG A 159 6.78 -1.16 -20.79
N GLY A 160 6.26 0.04 -20.99
CA GLY A 160 6.91 1.29 -20.62
C GLY A 160 6.54 1.79 -19.22
N ILE A 161 5.80 1.00 -18.42
CA ILE A 161 5.42 1.33 -17.06
C ILE A 161 6.45 0.74 -16.10
N SER A 162 6.92 1.56 -15.16
CA SER A 162 7.85 1.17 -14.10
C SER A 162 7.26 1.46 -12.72
N ALA A 163 7.72 0.71 -11.71
CA ALA A 163 7.35 0.91 -10.32
C ALA A 163 8.48 1.61 -9.56
N PHE A 164 8.12 2.57 -8.73
CA PHE A 164 9.03 3.36 -7.90
C PHE A 164 8.59 3.30 -6.44
N ILE A 165 9.52 3.15 -5.51
CA ILE A 165 9.26 3.36 -4.10
C ILE A 165 9.53 4.83 -3.80
N VAL A 166 8.49 5.57 -3.43
CA VAL A 166 8.54 7.00 -3.12
C VAL A 166 8.32 7.18 -1.63
N GLU A 167 9.26 7.78 -0.91
CA GLU A 167 9.10 8.07 0.51
C GLU A 167 8.23 9.32 0.71
N ARG A 168 7.47 9.36 1.81
CA ARG A 168 6.55 10.46 2.12
C ARG A 168 7.23 11.82 2.16
N ASP A 169 8.45 11.88 2.66
CA ASP A 169 9.23 13.09 2.86
C ASP A 169 10.03 13.54 1.62
N PHE A 170 9.91 12.83 0.50
CA PHE A 170 10.51 13.28 -0.74
C PHE A 170 9.92 14.62 -1.21
N PRO A 171 10.76 15.55 -1.68
CA PRO A 171 10.28 16.85 -2.16
C PRO A 171 9.18 16.71 -3.23
N GLY A 172 8.06 17.41 -3.03
CA GLY A 172 6.95 17.43 -3.97
C GLY A 172 5.90 16.33 -3.76
N VAL A 173 6.06 15.45 -2.77
CA VAL A 173 5.01 14.49 -2.37
C VAL A 173 3.93 15.24 -1.58
N ILE A 174 2.70 15.18 -2.09
CA ILE A 174 1.52 15.79 -1.45
C ILE A 174 0.43 14.73 -1.39
N THR A 175 -0.20 14.58 -0.25
CA THR A 175 -1.37 13.71 -0.06
C THR A 175 -2.60 14.52 0.32
N GLY A 176 -3.76 14.00 0.00
CA GLY A 176 -5.05 14.60 0.37
C GLY A 176 -6.10 13.53 0.60
N THR A 177 -7.03 13.80 1.51
CA THR A 177 -8.09 12.86 1.86
C THR A 177 -9.32 13.07 0.98
N ILE A 178 -9.89 12.00 0.47
CA ILE A 178 -11.16 12.02 -0.27
C ILE A 178 -12.29 11.71 0.71
N HIS A 179 -13.14 12.72 0.94
CA HIS A 179 -14.28 12.59 1.84
C HIS A 179 -15.56 12.17 1.09
N GLY A 180 -16.54 11.61 1.84
CA GLY A 180 -17.88 11.32 1.32
C GLY A 180 -18.02 10.00 0.57
N LYS A 181 -17.07 9.10 0.68
CA LYS A 181 -17.21 7.71 0.24
C LYS A 181 -18.15 6.95 1.16
N MET A 182 -18.68 5.81 0.68
CA MET A 182 -19.33 4.81 1.53
C MET A 182 -18.28 3.80 2.00
N GLY A 183 -18.24 3.57 3.31
CA GLY A 183 -17.28 2.65 3.94
C GLY A 183 -15.94 3.26 4.23
#